data_e461549652a9c3d3e0f027ea651a440b
#
_entry.id   e461549652a9c3d3e0f027ea651a440b
#
_cell.length_a   1.000
_cell.length_b   1.000
_cell.length_c   1.000
_cell.angle_alpha   90.00
_cell.angle_beta   90.00
_cell.angle_gamma   90.00
#
_symmetry.space_group_name_H-M   'P 1'
#
loop_
_entity.id
_entity.type
_entity.pdbx_description
1 polymer ?
#
loop_
_entity_poly.entity_id
_entity_poly.type
_entity_poly.pdbx_seq_one_letter_code
_entity_poly.pdbx_strand_id
1 'polypeptide(L)'
;MTPSTEHILDNLRNLYGDEIVAADVRGYCASNDISYQTVTKRLDSFKVGRGKWNLTLTEKLEQTYQAPAALPAVEQNLIPRKDDSFVKFGNFSDLKKIVQSRLFYPTFITGLSGNGKTFGVEQVCAQLDRELIRVNITVETDEDDLIGGFRLVNGETVWHNGPVIEALQRGAILLL
;
A
#
# COMPACT_ATOMS: atom_id res chain seq x y z
N MET A 1 -31.13 -27.00 -17.97
CA MET A 1 -30.36 -25.73 -17.95
C MET A 1 -30.16 -25.35 -16.49
N THR A 2 -28.93 -25.24 -16.00
CA THR A 2 -28.67 -24.81 -14.61
C THR A 2 -28.92 -23.31 -14.52
N PRO A 3 -29.78 -22.83 -13.60
CA PRO A 3 -30.06 -21.39 -13.45
C PRO A 3 -28.81 -20.59 -13.07
N SER A 4 -28.80 -19.31 -13.43
CA SER A 4 -27.68 -18.40 -13.07
C SER A 4 -27.57 -18.23 -11.55
N THR A 5 -26.42 -17.78 -11.07
CA THR A 5 -26.22 -17.57 -9.61
C THR A 5 -27.19 -16.51 -9.09
N GLU A 6 -27.40 -15.42 -9.82
CA GLU A 6 -28.33 -14.34 -9.45
C GLU A 6 -29.78 -14.86 -9.32
N HIS A 7 -30.21 -15.66 -10.26
CA HIS A 7 -31.56 -16.25 -10.23
C HIS A 7 -31.78 -17.19 -9.02
N ILE A 8 -30.74 -17.92 -8.61
CA ILE A 8 -30.78 -18.75 -7.40
C ILE A 8 -30.88 -17.89 -6.15
N LEU A 9 -30.08 -16.80 -6.07
CA LEU A 9 -30.07 -15.88 -4.93
C LEU A 9 -31.42 -15.17 -4.79
N ASP A 10 -31.97 -14.64 -5.85
CA ASP A 10 -33.27 -13.96 -5.84
C ASP A 10 -34.39 -14.90 -5.41
N ASN A 11 -34.42 -16.13 -5.91
CA ASN A 11 -35.40 -17.10 -5.51
C ASN A 11 -35.29 -17.53 -4.05
N LEU A 12 -34.08 -17.74 -3.56
CA LEU A 12 -33.84 -18.06 -2.15
C LEU A 12 -34.22 -16.90 -1.22
N ARG A 13 -33.90 -15.65 -1.61
CA ARG A 13 -34.27 -14.45 -0.87
C ARG A 13 -35.81 -14.28 -0.82
N ASN A 14 -36.49 -14.49 -1.93
CA ASN A 14 -37.95 -14.37 -2.00
C ASN A 14 -38.68 -15.44 -1.20
N LEU A 15 -38.12 -16.65 -1.13
CA LEU A 15 -38.79 -17.80 -0.46
C LEU A 15 -38.45 -17.86 1.06
N TYR A 16 -37.23 -17.54 1.45
CA TYR A 16 -36.73 -17.81 2.78
C TYR A 16 -36.16 -16.56 3.49
N GLY A 17 -36.07 -15.42 2.79
CA GLY A 17 -35.51 -14.19 3.31
C GLY A 17 -33.99 -14.12 3.17
N ASP A 18 -33.36 -13.15 3.86
CA ASP A 18 -31.93 -12.85 3.74
C ASP A 18 -31.02 -13.81 4.53
N GLU A 19 -31.53 -14.40 5.61
CA GLU A 19 -30.81 -15.38 6.40
C GLU A 19 -31.35 -16.78 6.14
N ILE A 20 -30.57 -17.62 5.48
CA ILE A 20 -30.95 -18.97 5.10
C ILE A 20 -30.10 -20.02 5.80
N VAL A 21 -30.72 -21.16 6.10
CA VAL A 21 -30.03 -22.30 6.70
C VAL A 21 -30.00 -23.50 5.73
N ALA A 22 -29.21 -24.52 6.08
CA ALA A 22 -29.01 -25.69 5.23
C ALA A 22 -30.33 -26.43 4.93
N ALA A 23 -31.36 -26.31 5.75
CA ALA A 23 -32.68 -26.90 5.54
C ALA A 23 -33.40 -26.19 4.36
N ASP A 24 -33.35 -24.87 4.29
CA ASP A 24 -33.94 -24.02 3.27
C ASP A 24 -33.33 -24.32 1.90
N VAL A 25 -31.98 -24.39 1.87
CA VAL A 25 -31.24 -24.75 0.65
C VAL A 25 -31.63 -26.15 0.16
N ARG A 26 -31.80 -27.10 1.05
CA ARG A 26 -32.27 -28.46 0.64
C ARG A 26 -33.71 -28.44 0.10
N GLY A 27 -34.59 -27.67 0.76
CA GLY A 27 -35.96 -27.49 0.29
C GLY A 27 -36.02 -26.89 -1.12
N TYR A 28 -35.22 -25.83 -1.36
CA TYR A 28 -35.10 -25.21 -2.67
C TYR A 28 -34.57 -26.17 -3.74
N CYS A 29 -33.54 -26.96 -3.40
CA CYS A 29 -32.94 -27.94 -4.30
C CYS A 29 -33.92 -29.03 -4.69
N ALA A 30 -34.73 -29.53 -3.74
CA ALA A 30 -35.73 -30.56 -3.98
C ALA A 30 -36.87 -30.04 -4.88
N SER A 31 -37.28 -28.80 -4.70
CA SER A 31 -38.37 -28.20 -5.52
C SER A 31 -37.94 -27.84 -6.95
N ASN A 32 -36.66 -27.64 -7.20
CA ASN A 32 -36.14 -27.20 -8.50
C ASN A 32 -35.28 -28.25 -9.22
N ASP A 33 -35.16 -29.46 -8.68
CA ASP A 33 -34.33 -30.55 -9.22
C ASP A 33 -32.85 -30.14 -9.45
N ILE A 34 -32.28 -29.41 -8.50
CA ILE A 34 -30.91 -28.92 -8.55
C ILE A 34 -30.07 -29.61 -7.45
N SER A 35 -28.85 -30.00 -7.79
CA SER A 35 -27.92 -30.59 -6.80
C SER A 35 -27.59 -29.64 -5.67
N TYR A 36 -27.69 -30.11 -4.42
CA TYR A 36 -27.32 -29.36 -3.21
C TYR A 36 -25.87 -28.84 -3.27
N GLN A 37 -24.95 -29.63 -3.81
CA GLN A 37 -23.53 -29.22 -3.94
C GLN A 37 -23.35 -28.06 -4.91
N THR A 38 -24.15 -28.01 -5.98
CA THR A 38 -24.12 -26.91 -6.95
C THR A 38 -24.58 -25.62 -6.32
N VAL A 39 -25.66 -25.65 -5.55
CA VAL A 39 -26.19 -24.45 -4.89
C VAL A 39 -25.25 -23.96 -3.80
N THR A 40 -24.78 -24.86 -2.92
CA THR A 40 -23.87 -24.47 -1.83
C THR A 40 -22.53 -23.92 -2.31
N LYS A 41 -21.99 -24.44 -3.42
CA LYS A 41 -20.77 -23.89 -4.05
C LYS A 41 -20.96 -22.45 -4.54
N ARG A 42 -22.16 -22.11 -5.03
CA ARG A 42 -22.50 -20.74 -5.47
C ARG A 42 -22.80 -19.79 -4.30
N LEU A 43 -23.22 -20.36 -3.17
CA LEU A 43 -23.48 -19.61 -1.94
C LEU A 43 -22.25 -19.46 -1.03
N ASP A 44 -21.07 -19.93 -1.45
CA ASP A 44 -19.87 -19.97 -0.58
C ASP A 44 -19.44 -18.55 -0.17
N SER A 45 -19.59 -17.56 -1.04
CA SER A 45 -19.32 -16.13 -0.77
C SER A 45 -20.23 -15.52 0.30
N PHE A 46 -21.40 -16.11 0.55
CA PHE A 46 -22.42 -15.59 1.49
C PHE A 46 -22.42 -16.35 2.82
N LYS A 47 -21.45 -17.24 3.01
CA LYS A 47 -21.40 -18.13 4.19
C LYS A 47 -20.98 -17.38 5.45
N VAL A 48 -21.85 -17.42 6.46
CA VAL A 48 -21.61 -16.80 7.77
C VAL A 48 -21.18 -17.84 8.80
N GLY A 49 -21.51 -19.11 8.59
CA GLY A 49 -21.20 -20.19 9.53
C GLY A 49 -21.50 -21.57 8.96
N ARG A 50 -21.34 -22.61 9.78
CA ARG A 50 -21.59 -23.98 9.33
C ARG A 50 -23.08 -24.19 8.98
N GLY A 51 -23.38 -24.27 7.67
CA GLY A 51 -24.75 -24.43 7.17
C GLY A 51 -25.65 -23.21 7.31
N LYS A 52 -25.07 -22.01 7.39
CA LYS A 52 -25.77 -20.72 7.47
C LYS A 52 -25.19 -19.74 6.45
N TRP A 53 -26.06 -19.05 5.73
CA TRP A 53 -25.69 -18.02 4.73
C TRP A 53 -26.51 -16.76 4.95
N ASN A 54 -25.91 -15.62 4.67
CA ASN A 54 -26.58 -14.32 4.70
C ASN A 54 -26.46 -13.68 3.32
N LEU A 55 -27.58 -13.53 2.61
CA LEU A 55 -27.63 -13.10 1.21
C LEU A 55 -27.44 -11.59 1.02
N THR A 56 -27.43 -10.80 2.11
CA THR A 56 -27.19 -9.36 2.07
C THR A 56 -25.70 -8.99 2.24
N LEU A 57 -24.84 -9.96 2.51
CA LEU A 57 -23.42 -9.72 2.82
C LEU A 57 -22.66 -9.07 1.67
N THR A 58 -22.97 -9.37 0.41
CA THR A 58 -22.34 -8.77 -0.76
C THR A 58 -22.66 -7.29 -0.91
N GLU A 59 -23.89 -6.88 -0.69
CA GLU A 59 -24.29 -5.48 -0.77
C GLU A 59 -23.63 -4.65 0.34
N LYS A 60 -23.42 -5.26 1.51
CA LYS A 60 -22.76 -4.62 2.65
C LYS A 60 -21.24 -4.54 2.48
N LEU A 61 -20.62 -5.51 1.80
CA LEU A 61 -19.20 -5.49 1.48
C LEU A 61 -18.87 -4.47 0.38
N GLU A 62 -19.71 -4.31 -0.63
CA GLU A 62 -19.53 -3.27 -1.66
C GLU A 62 -19.80 -1.86 -1.13
N GLN A 63 -20.73 -1.69 -0.20
CA GLN A 63 -20.98 -0.40 0.45
C GLN A 63 -19.97 -0.04 1.54
N THR A 64 -19.23 -1.02 2.09
CA THR A 64 -18.22 -0.79 3.16
C THR A 64 -16.81 -0.66 2.58
N TYR A 65 -16.58 -1.06 1.34
CA TYR A 65 -15.31 -0.85 0.64
C TYR A 65 -15.32 0.52 -0.06
N GLN A 66 -15.58 1.58 0.68
CA GLN A 66 -14.93 2.84 0.38
C GLN A 66 -13.48 2.62 0.74
N ALA A 67 -12.62 2.52 -0.27
CA ALA A 67 -11.19 2.59 -0.07
C ALA A 67 -10.95 3.72 0.95
N PRO A 68 -10.22 3.48 2.04
CA PRO A 68 -9.96 4.54 3.00
C PRO A 68 -9.47 5.72 2.19
N ALA A 69 -10.19 6.86 2.27
CA ALA A 69 -9.81 8.08 1.59
C ALA A 69 -8.33 8.24 1.90
N ALA A 70 -7.49 8.18 0.87
CA ALA A 70 -6.06 8.33 1.02
C ALA A 70 -5.91 9.55 1.92
N LEU A 71 -5.35 9.36 3.11
CA LEU A 71 -5.05 10.46 4.01
C LEU A 71 -4.42 11.51 3.10
N PRO A 72 -4.87 12.76 3.09
CA PRO A 72 -4.31 13.77 2.21
C PRO A 72 -2.82 13.66 2.41
N ALA A 73 -2.10 13.31 1.33
CA ALA A 73 -0.67 13.26 1.35
C ALA A 73 -0.27 14.67 1.81
N VAL A 74 0.13 14.80 3.06
CA VAL A 74 0.75 16.02 3.52
C VAL A 74 1.95 16.13 2.61
N GLU A 75 1.90 17.04 1.65
CA GLU A 75 3.03 17.35 0.81
C GLU A 75 4.13 17.87 1.73
N GLN A 76 4.85 16.92 2.33
CA GLN A 76 6.02 17.25 3.12
C GLN A 76 7.05 17.76 2.12
N ASN A 77 7.36 19.04 2.24
CA ASN A 77 8.48 19.61 1.51
C ASN A 77 9.76 19.00 2.09
N LEU A 78 10.33 18.05 1.35
CA LEU A 78 11.57 17.35 1.70
C LEU A 78 12.84 18.09 1.21
N ILE A 79 12.69 19.33 0.75
CA ILE A 79 13.85 20.16 0.38
C ILE A 79 14.56 20.62 1.65
N PRO A 80 15.85 20.31 1.82
CA PRO A 80 16.61 20.73 3.00
C PRO A 80 16.67 22.26 3.11
N ARG A 81 16.78 22.75 4.35
CA ARG A 81 16.91 24.18 4.59
C ARG A 81 18.30 24.67 4.16
N LYS A 82 18.31 25.76 3.38
CA LYS A 82 19.55 26.43 3.01
C LYS A 82 20.16 27.12 4.23
N ASP A 83 21.45 26.90 4.43
CA ASP A 83 22.24 27.57 5.48
C ASP A 83 23.11 28.65 4.83
N ASP A 84 22.89 29.91 5.21
CA ASP A 84 23.60 31.06 4.66
C ASP A 84 25.08 31.15 5.20
N SER A 85 25.36 30.46 6.29
CA SER A 85 26.72 30.37 6.84
C SER A 85 27.57 29.26 6.22
N PHE A 86 26.98 28.44 5.35
CA PHE A 86 27.65 27.30 4.73
C PHE A 86 28.80 27.71 3.82
N VAL A 87 30.00 27.25 4.12
CA VAL A 87 31.18 27.41 3.27
C VAL A 87 31.41 26.15 2.44
N LYS A 88 31.53 26.32 1.13
CA LYS A 88 31.79 25.20 0.21
C LYS A 88 33.16 24.59 0.49
N PHE A 89 33.20 23.28 0.63
CA PHE A 89 34.46 22.55 0.88
C PHE A 89 34.50 21.22 0.14
N GLY A 90 35.69 20.63 0.04
CA GLY A 90 35.89 19.32 -0.60
C GLY A 90 35.34 19.26 -2.03
N ASN A 91 34.65 18.18 -2.33
CA ASN A 91 34.08 17.88 -3.66
C ASN A 91 32.68 18.47 -3.89
N PHE A 92 32.32 19.56 -3.18
CA PHE A 92 30.99 20.16 -3.25
C PHE A 92 30.59 20.56 -4.69
N SER A 93 31.52 21.09 -5.47
CA SER A 93 31.24 21.50 -6.85
C SER A 93 30.93 20.33 -7.78
N ASP A 94 31.60 19.21 -7.59
CA ASP A 94 31.38 18.02 -8.40
C ASP A 94 30.07 17.32 -8.00
N LEU A 95 29.79 17.24 -6.70
CA LEU A 95 28.52 16.75 -6.19
C LEU A 95 27.35 17.60 -6.72
N LYS A 96 27.51 18.93 -6.74
CA LYS A 96 26.50 19.83 -7.30
C LYS A 96 26.25 19.58 -8.78
N LYS A 97 27.28 19.33 -9.59
CA LYS A 97 27.14 18.99 -11.02
C LYS A 97 26.39 17.67 -11.20
N ILE A 98 26.70 16.65 -10.38
CA ILE A 98 26.04 15.35 -10.42
C ILE A 98 24.54 15.51 -10.15
N VAL A 99 24.19 16.17 -9.05
CA VAL A 99 22.76 16.39 -8.68
C VAL A 99 22.03 17.26 -9.71
N GLN A 100 22.71 18.25 -10.27
CA GLN A 100 22.16 19.13 -11.31
C GLN A 100 21.92 18.41 -12.64
N SER A 101 22.70 17.40 -12.97
CA SER A 101 22.53 16.62 -14.21
C SER A 101 21.21 15.86 -14.27
N ARG A 102 20.56 15.60 -13.15
CA ARG A 102 19.33 14.78 -13.00
C ARG A 102 19.46 13.36 -13.55
N LEU A 103 20.67 12.90 -13.81
CA LEU A 103 20.95 11.53 -14.19
C LEU A 103 21.08 10.65 -12.95
N PHE A 104 20.65 9.41 -13.05
CA PHE A 104 20.94 8.43 -12.01
C PHE A 104 22.46 8.15 -11.99
N TYR A 105 23.12 8.66 -10.96
CA TYR A 105 24.56 8.48 -10.79
C TYR A 105 24.88 8.12 -9.34
N PRO A 106 25.08 6.84 -9.03
CA PRO A 106 25.47 6.40 -7.71
C PRO A 106 26.79 7.03 -7.30
N THR A 107 26.83 7.71 -6.15
CA THR A 107 28.01 8.43 -5.68
C THR A 107 28.37 7.94 -4.28
N PHE A 108 29.60 7.54 -4.08
CA PHE A 108 30.12 7.13 -2.79
C PHE A 108 31.04 8.19 -2.19
N ILE A 109 30.65 8.80 -1.06
CA ILE A 109 31.39 9.88 -0.41
C ILE A 109 32.10 9.31 0.83
N THR A 110 33.42 9.31 0.82
CA THR A 110 34.27 8.84 1.93
C THR A 110 34.94 9.99 2.67
N GLY A 111 35.32 9.74 3.89
CA GLY A 111 36.07 10.68 4.72
C GLY A 111 35.81 10.49 6.21
N LEU A 112 36.59 11.18 7.05
CA LEU A 112 36.49 11.11 8.51
C LEU A 112 35.11 11.49 9.02
N SER A 113 34.70 10.91 10.14
CA SER A 113 33.45 11.28 10.82
C SER A 113 33.49 12.76 11.24
N GLY A 114 32.34 13.43 11.20
CA GLY A 114 32.23 14.85 11.53
C GLY A 114 32.70 15.82 10.44
N ASN A 115 33.16 15.34 9.29
CA ASN A 115 33.71 16.17 8.19
C ASN A 115 32.63 16.85 7.32
N GLY A 116 31.38 16.91 7.79
CA GLY A 116 30.28 17.61 7.10
C GLY A 116 29.81 16.97 5.77
N LYS A 117 30.11 15.69 5.50
CA LYS A 117 29.69 15.00 4.26
C LYS A 117 28.19 15.08 4.02
N THR A 118 27.41 14.65 5.01
CA THR A 118 25.95 14.70 4.97
C THR A 118 25.42 16.12 4.80
N PHE A 119 25.98 17.06 5.57
CA PHE A 119 25.61 18.47 5.49
C PHE A 119 25.92 19.07 4.09
N GLY A 120 27.05 18.68 3.48
CA GLY A 120 27.38 19.07 2.13
C GLY A 120 26.33 18.60 1.09
N VAL A 121 25.83 17.37 1.20
CA VAL A 121 24.76 16.85 0.35
C VAL A 121 23.45 17.64 0.57
N GLU A 122 23.08 17.86 1.83
CA GLU A 122 21.89 18.64 2.19
C GLU A 122 21.95 20.05 1.58
N GLN A 123 23.11 20.73 1.67
CA GLN A 123 23.29 22.06 1.11
C GLN A 123 23.30 22.09 -0.44
N VAL A 124 23.77 21.03 -1.11
CA VAL A 124 23.61 20.89 -2.57
C VAL A 124 22.14 20.78 -2.94
N CYS A 125 21.40 19.93 -2.24
CA CYS A 125 19.97 19.75 -2.50
C CYS A 125 19.20 21.06 -2.23
N ALA A 126 19.48 21.73 -1.12
CA ALA A 126 18.90 23.04 -0.79
C ALA A 126 19.16 24.13 -1.85
N GLN A 127 20.39 24.18 -2.42
CA GLN A 127 20.75 25.15 -3.43
C GLN A 127 20.12 24.87 -4.82
N LEU A 128 19.72 23.63 -5.06
CA LEU A 128 19.15 23.17 -6.32
C LEU A 128 17.64 22.92 -6.23
N ASP A 129 17.04 23.26 -5.09
CA ASP A 129 15.62 22.99 -4.78
C ASP A 129 15.23 21.52 -5.08
N ARG A 130 16.09 20.58 -4.62
CA ARG A 130 15.88 19.15 -4.79
C ARG A 130 15.47 18.53 -3.48
N GLU A 131 14.43 17.68 -3.55
CA GLU A 131 14.03 16.87 -2.40
C GLU A 131 15.13 15.89 -2.03
N LEU A 132 15.31 15.71 -0.73
CA LEU A 132 16.28 14.79 -0.15
C LEU A 132 15.59 13.87 0.84
N ILE A 133 15.68 12.57 0.60
CA ILE A 133 15.30 11.55 1.57
C ILE A 133 16.58 10.98 2.17
N ARG A 134 16.70 11.11 3.49
CA ARG A 134 17.86 10.64 4.23
C ARG A 134 17.49 9.44 5.07
N VAL A 135 18.27 8.38 4.97
CA VAL A 135 18.16 7.17 5.79
C VAL A 135 19.45 6.96 6.57
N ASN A 136 19.34 6.74 7.86
CA ASN A 136 20.49 6.36 8.67
C ASN A 136 20.54 4.83 8.73
N ILE A 137 21.49 4.24 8.03
CA ILE A 137 21.68 2.79 8.01
C ILE A 137 22.39 2.36 9.30
N THR A 138 21.84 1.35 9.94
CA THR A 138 22.38 0.69 11.13
C THR A 138 22.56 -0.80 10.85
N VAL A 139 23.15 -1.53 11.79
CA VAL A 139 23.29 -3.00 11.69
C VAL A 139 21.95 -3.74 11.75
N GLU A 140 20.89 -3.08 12.19
CA GLU A 140 19.54 -3.61 12.30
C GLU A 140 18.65 -3.25 11.08
N THR A 141 19.16 -2.38 10.19
CA THR A 141 18.43 -1.95 8.99
C THR A 141 18.34 -3.11 8.01
N ASP A 142 17.13 -3.51 7.67
CA ASP A 142 16.84 -4.59 6.74
C ASP A 142 16.20 -4.11 5.42
N GLU A 143 15.83 -5.06 4.57
CA GLU A 143 15.22 -4.79 3.28
C GLU A 143 13.84 -4.12 3.41
N ASP A 144 13.05 -4.56 4.41
CA ASP A 144 11.70 -4.02 4.65
C ASP A 144 11.74 -2.57 5.13
N ASP A 145 12.81 -2.16 5.83
CA ASP A 145 13.02 -0.77 6.25
C ASP A 145 13.36 0.15 5.06
N LEU A 146 14.05 -0.38 4.06
CA LEU A 146 14.51 0.40 2.89
C LEU A 146 13.49 0.41 1.75
N ILE A 147 12.99 -0.75 1.38
CA ILE A 147 12.07 -0.91 0.23
C ILE A 147 10.62 -0.75 0.68
N GLY A 148 10.30 -1.26 1.86
CA GLY A 148 8.96 -1.28 2.42
C GLY A 148 8.47 -2.69 2.65
N GLY A 149 7.38 -2.81 3.39
CA GLY A 149 6.83 -4.09 3.79
C GLY A 149 5.35 -4.01 4.13
N PHE A 150 4.77 -5.16 4.40
CA PHE A 150 3.39 -5.24 4.84
C PHE A 150 3.27 -4.87 6.31
N ARG A 151 2.34 -3.97 6.62
CA ARG A 151 2.03 -3.54 7.98
C ARG A 151 0.56 -3.79 8.29
N LEU A 152 0.28 -4.16 9.54
CA LEU A 152 -1.09 -4.30 10.01
C LEU A 152 -1.63 -2.93 10.44
N VAL A 153 -2.62 -2.44 9.72
CA VAL A 153 -3.28 -1.15 10.00
C VAL A 153 -4.78 -1.42 10.16
N ASN A 154 -5.33 -1.12 11.33
CA ASN A 154 -6.76 -1.31 11.65
C ASN A 154 -7.29 -2.74 11.40
N GLY A 155 -6.42 -3.76 11.53
CA GLY A 155 -6.80 -5.17 11.29
C GLY A 155 -6.63 -5.66 9.85
N GLU A 156 -6.19 -4.79 8.95
CA GLU A 156 -5.91 -5.10 7.55
C GLU A 156 -4.40 -5.07 7.27
N THR A 157 -3.95 -5.95 6.38
CA THR A 157 -2.55 -5.97 5.94
C THR A 157 -2.39 -5.05 4.75
N VAL A 158 -1.67 -3.95 4.94
CA VAL A 158 -1.44 -2.91 3.93
C VAL A 158 0.04 -2.82 3.61
N TRP A 159 0.39 -2.69 2.32
CA TRP A 159 1.75 -2.40 1.90
C TRP A 159 2.12 -0.96 2.26
N HIS A 160 3.28 -0.77 2.88
CA HIS A 160 3.86 0.53 3.19
C HIS A 160 5.19 0.70 2.45
N ASN A 161 5.29 1.75 1.64
CA ASN A 161 6.52 2.04 0.91
C ASN A 161 7.63 2.47 1.85
N GLY A 162 8.82 1.95 1.62
CA GLY A 162 10.04 2.40 2.28
C GLY A 162 10.66 3.62 1.56
N PRO A 163 11.69 4.23 2.18
CA PRO A 163 12.31 5.46 1.70
C PRO A 163 12.94 5.33 0.30
N VAL A 164 13.38 4.16 -0.11
CA VAL A 164 13.91 3.91 -1.46
C VAL A 164 12.80 4.05 -2.51
N ILE A 165 11.67 3.40 -2.28
CA ILE A 165 10.52 3.47 -3.19
C ILE A 165 9.95 4.89 -3.22
N GLU A 166 9.88 5.55 -2.06
CA GLU A 166 9.43 6.94 -1.97
C GLU A 166 10.36 7.89 -2.75
N ALA A 167 11.67 7.73 -2.61
CA ALA A 167 12.65 8.53 -3.36
C ALA A 167 12.52 8.33 -4.88
N LEU A 168 12.31 7.10 -5.32
CA LEU A 168 12.10 6.78 -6.74
C LEU A 168 10.82 7.40 -7.29
N GLN A 169 9.72 7.31 -6.55
CA GLN A 169 8.42 7.87 -6.97
C GLN A 169 8.44 9.39 -7.07
N ARG A 170 9.14 10.06 -6.15
CA ARG A 170 9.27 11.53 -6.11
C ARG A 170 10.38 12.07 -6.99
N GLY A 171 11.30 11.23 -7.45
CA GLY A 171 12.53 11.65 -8.12
C GLY A 171 13.45 12.41 -7.18
N ALA A 172 13.40 12.11 -5.89
CA ALA A 172 14.21 12.73 -4.85
C ALA A 172 15.65 12.16 -4.83
N ILE A 173 16.55 12.90 -4.21
CA ILE A 173 17.88 12.39 -3.91
C ILE A 173 17.78 11.48 -2.68
N LEU A 174 18.30 10.27 -2.79
CA LEU A 174 18.38 9.32 -1.69
C LEU A 174 19.79 9.37 -1.10
N LEU A 175 19.89 9.64 0.19
CA LEU A 175 21.14 9.62 0.97
C LEU A 175 21.08 8.49 2.00
N LEU A 176 21.94 7.52 1.84
CA LEU A 176 22.08 6.37 2.73
C LEU A 176 23.29 6.53 3.65
#